data_c22ba9acd8887645f275ad47aa5e2df0
#
_entry.id   c22ba9acd8887645f275ad47aa5e2df0
#
_cell.length_a   1.000
_cell.length_b   1.000
_cell.length_c   1.000
_cell.angle_alpha   90.00
_cell.angle_beta   90.00
_cell.angle_gamma   90.00
#
_symmetry.space_group_name_H-M   'P 1'
#
loop_
_entity.id
_entity.type
_entity.pdbx_description
1 polymer ?
#
loop_
_entity_poly.entity_id
_entity_poly.type
_entity_poly.pdbx_seq_one_letter_code
_entity_poly.pdbx_strand_id
1 'polypeptide(L)'
;MLLVDDQSLVRAGFRMVIDSQPDLVVVGEAADGLDGVRQAAALRPDVVVMDVRMPVLDGIEATRRVTALDPPPKVVVLTTFDLDENALAAIRAGASAFLLKDARPEEMLAALRTVHAGDAVIAPSTTRRLLDHLAPARDPRAERAVATLTEREREVLVAMSRGWSNGEIAERFVVAEGTIKTHVGHILAKLEARDRVQAVVIAYEAALVRPGDPTTS
;
A
#
# COMPACT_ATOMS: atom_id res chain seq x y z
N MET A 1 8.70 12.91 5.49
CA MET A 1 7.89 11.82 6.06
C MET A 1 7.35 12.19 7.43
N LEU A 2 6.17 11.69 7.82
CA LEU A 2 5.61 11.82 9.17
C LEU A 2 5.61 10.44 9.85
N LEU A 3 6.10 10.36 11.09
CA LEU A 3 6.08 9.13 11.90
C LEU A 3 4.95 9.21 12.92
N VAL A 4 4.09 8.19 12.96
CA VAL A 4 2.94 8.11 13.88
C VAL A 4 2.97 6.76 14.60
N ASP A 5 3.34 6.73 15.87
CA ASP A 5 3.48 5.54 16.69
C ASP A 5 3.40 5.97 18.18
N ASP A 6 2.75 5.24 19.05
CA ASP A 6 2.65 5.62 20.47
C ASP A 6 3.95 5.34 21.26
N GLN A 7 4.82 4.48 20.74
CA GLN A 7 6.07 4.08 21.36
C GLN A 7 7.22 5.02 20.98
N SER A 8 7.64 5.88 21.91
CA SER A 8 8.70 6.88 21.67
C SER A 8 10.04 6.26 21.23
N LEU A 9 10.39 5.08 21.74
CA LEU A 9 11.63 4.39 21.37
C LEU A 9 11.59 3.91 19.91
N VAL A 10 10.44 3.41 19.47
CA VAL A 10 10.23 2.97 18.08
C VAL A 10 10.34 4.17 17.12
N ARG A 11 9.67 5.29 17.46
CA ARG A 11 9.77 6.52 16.65
C ARG A 11 11.21 7.02 16.57
N ALA A 12 11.93 7.07 17.69
CA ALA A 12 13.34 7.50 17.71
C ALA A 12 14.23 6.58 16.85
N GLY A 13 14.00 5.27 16.88
CA GLY A 13 14.72 4.30 16.06
C GLY A 13 14.46 4.51 14.56
N PHE A 14 13.19 4.63 14.17
CA PHE A 14 12.83 4.89 12.77
C PHE A 14 13.36 6.24 12.29
N ARG A 15 13.26 7.29 13.11
CA ARG A 15 13.83 8.59 12.78
C ARG A 15 15.31 8.51 12.48
N MET A 16 16.09 7.86 13.36
CA MET A 16 17.53 7.69 13.18
C MET A 16 17.86 7.01 11.86
N VAL A 17 17.13 5.94 11.50
CA VAL A 17 17.34 5.19 10.26
C VAL A 17 16.95 6.03 9.04
N ILE A 18 15.82 6.73 9.07
CA ILE A 18 15.33 7.54 7.96
C ILE A 18 16.23 8.75 7.74
N ASP A 19 16.53 9.52 8.80
CA ASP A 19 17.34 10.74 8.71
C ASP A 19 18.83 10.45 8.42
N SER A 20 19.28 9.17 8.50
CA SER A 20 20.61 8.77 8.02
C SER A 20 20.70 8.74 6.49
N GLN A 21 19.59 8.80 5.77
CA GLN A 21 19.56 8.73 4.32
C GLN A 21 19.51 10.14 3.71
N PRO A 22 20.29 10.41 2.63
CA PRO A 22 20.37 11.75 2.03
C PRO A 22 19.10 12.17 1.28
N ASP A 23 18.23 11.22 0.94
CA ASP A 23 17.02 11.40 0.15
C ASP A 23 15.73 11.36 0.98
N LEU A 24 15.83 11.10 2.29
CA LEU A 24 14.68 10.96 3.19
C LEU A 24 14.81 11.91 4.38
N VAL A 25 13.69 12.44 4.87
CA VAL A 25 13.67 13.31 6.06
C VAL A 25 12.38 13.13 6.85
N VAL A 26 12.48 13.06 8.16
CA VAL A 26 11.32 13.07 9.07
C VAL A 26 10.95 14.52 9.39
N VAL A 27 9.78 14.97 8.90
CA VAL A 27 9.27 16.34 9.07
C VAL A 27 8.37 16.50 10.31
N GLY A 28 7.95 15.39 10.92
CA GLY A 28 7.10 15.42 12.11
C GLY A 28 6.98 14.06 12.78
N GLU A 29 6.55 14.07 14.04
CA GLU A 29 6.26 12.89 14.85
C GLU A 29 4.95 13.09 15.61
N ALA A 30 4.13 12.04 15.71
CA ALA A 30 2.91 12.01 16.50
C ALA A 30 2.85 10.76 17.37
N ALA A 31 2.27 10.88 18.56
CA ALA A 31 2.16 9.79 19.52
C ALA A 31 0.78 9.11 19.53
N ASP A 32 -0.14 9.59 18.70
CA ASP A 32 -1.47 9.00 18.50
C ASP A 32 -2.02 9.33 17.11
N GLY A 33 -3.06 8.61 16.71
CA GLY A 33 -3.64 8.78 15.38
C GLY A 33 -4.29 10.13 15.15
N LEU A 34 -4.86 10.77 16.18
CA LEU A 34 -5.53 12.07 16.05
C LEU A 34 -4.51 13.19 15.79
N ASP A 35 -3.39 13.16 16.51
CA ASP A 35 -2.27 14.06 16.28
C ASP A 35 -1.62 13.80 14.90
N GLY A 36 -1.49 12.52 14.52
CA GLY A 36 -1.01 12.11 13.20
C GLY A 36 -1.83 12.72 12.06
N VAL A 37 -3.17 12.67 12.16
CA VAL A 37 -4.07 13.30 11.17
C VAL A 37 -3.87 14.81 11.10
N ARG A 38 -3.79 15.49 12.26
CA ARG A 38 -3.57 16.95 12.32
C ARG A 38 -2.23 17.35 11.69
N GLN A 39 -1.17 16.64 12.03
CA GLN A 39 0.17 16.90 11.49
C GLN A 39 0.25 16.57 9.99
N ALA A 40 -0.38 15.50 9.51
CA ALA A 40 -0.45 15.19 8.08
C ALA A 40 -1.11 16.32 7.27
N ALA A 41 -2.21 16.89 7.77
CA ALA A 41 -2.88 18.01 7.13
C ALA A 41 -2.02 19.29 7.12
N ALA A 42 -1.28 19.56 8.21
CA ALA A 42 -0.46 20.76 8.35
C ALA A 42 0.87 20.68 7.60
N LEU A 43 1.57 19.55 7.69
CA LEU A 43 2.93 19.36 7.17
C LEU A 43 2.94 18.84 5.71
N ARG A 44 1.82 18.30 5.23
CA ARG A 44 1.68 17.71 3.89
C ARG A 44 2.85 16.78 3.52
N PRO A 45 3.14 15.75 4.33
CA PRO A 45 4.23 14.84 4.04
C PRO A 45 3.92 13.99 2.80
N ASP A 46 4.93 13.57 2.05
CA ASP A 46 4.75 12.63 0.93
C ASP A 46 4.33 11.24 1.43
N VAL A 47 4.90 10.82 2.57
CA VAL A 47 4.65 9.50 3.18
C VAL A 47 4.37 9.65 4.67
N VAL A 48 3.37 8.95 5.16
CA VAL A 48 3.05 8.77 6.57
C VAL A 48 3.35 7.32 6.96
N VAL A 49 4.19 7.12 7.96
CA VAL A 49 4.44 5.81 8.59
C VAL A 49 3.54 5.74 9.80
N MET A 50 2.58 4.81 9.81
CA MET A 50 1.45 4.76 10.73
C MET A 50 1.42 3.44 11.50
N ASP A 51 1.54 3.47 12.82
CA ASP A 51 1.25 2.30 13.64
C ASP A 51 -0.25 1.98 13.65
N VAL A 52 -0.59 0.70 13.72
CA VAL A 52 -1.98 0.25 13.81
C VAL A 52 -2.57 0.49 15.19
N ARG A 53 -1.84 0.13 16.24
CA ARG A 53 -2.36 0.12 17.62
C ARG A 53 -1.90 1.34 18.38
N MET A 54 -2.74 2.34 18.44
CA MET A 54 -2.47 3.58 19.19
C MET A 54 -3.67 4.00 20.05
N PRO A 55 -3.42 4.72 21.16
CA PRO A 55 -4.48 5.32 21.95
C PRO A 55 -5.19 6.46 21.20
N VAL A 56 -6.34 6.90 21.71
CA VAL A 56 -7.16 8.02 21.23
C VAL A 56 -7.81 7.75 19.89
N LEU A 57 -7.02 7.52 18.84
CA LEU A 57 -7.45 7.13 17.48
C LEU A 57 -6.52 6.06 16.95
N ASP A 58 -7.07 4.90 16.63
CA ASP A 58 -6.28 3.81 16.04
C ASP A 58 -5.76 4.15 14.65
N GLY A 59 -4.70 3.44 14.21
CA GLY A 59 -4.04 3.74 12.95
C GLY A 59 -4.85 3.43 11.71
N ILE A 60 -5.85 2.53 11.80
CA ILE A 60 -6.72 2.22 10.66
C ILE A 60 -7.66 3.39 10.38
N GLU A 61 -8.31 3.91 11.41
CA GLU A 61 -9.18 5.07 11.28
C GLU A 61 -8.36 6.34 10.98
N ALA A 62 -7.16 6.49 11.57
CA ALA A 62 -6.23 7.56 11.22
C ALA A 62 -5.83 7.48 9.74
N THR A 63 -5.50 6.29 9.22
CA THR A 63 -5.21 6.06 7.79
C THR A 63 -6.37 6.52 6.91
N ARG A 64 -7.61 6.14 7.24
CA ARG A 64 -8.79 6.55 6.48
C ARG A 64 -8.92 8.07 6.39
N ARG A 65 -8.69 8.79 7.49
CA ARG A 65 -8.74 10.26 7.53
C ARG A 65 -7.57 10.91 6.79
N VAL A 66 -6.37 10.39 6.93
CA VAL A 66 -5.17 10.88 6.23
C VAL A 66 -5.30 10.70 4.72
N THR A 67 -5.84 9.58 4.29
CA THR A 67 -6.03 9.28 2.87
C THR A 67 -7.20 10.04 2.23
N ALA A 68 -8.04 10.68 3.03
CA ALA A 68 -9.09 11.61 2.57
C ALA A 68 -8.63 13.07 2.42
N LEU A 69 -7.38 13.39 2.77
CA LEU A 69 -6.79 14.72 2.55
C LEU A 69 -6.58 14.98 1.05
N ASP A 70 -6.45 16.26 0.67
CA ASP A 70 -6.16 16.67 -0.71
C ASP A 70 -4.93 17.59 -0.76
N PRO A 71 -3.84 17.19 -1.44
CA PRO A 71 -3.57 15.84 -1.96
C PRO A 71 -3.34 14.82 -0.84
N PRO A 72 -3.71 13.54 -1.03
CA PRO A 72 -3.51 12.51 -0.04
C PRO A 72 -2.05 12.05 0.02
N PRO A 73 -1.42 11.98 1.19
CA PRO A 73 -0.10 11.34 1.32
C PRO A 73 -0.22 9.82 1.13
N LYS A 74 0.89 9.17 0.80
CA LYS A 74 0.99 7.71 0.85
C LYS A 74 1.08 7.26 2.31
N VAL A 75 0.42 6.16 2.67
CA VAL A 75 0.44 5.63 4.03
C VAL A 75 1.08 4.25 4.04
N VAL A 76 2.15 4.12 4.81
CA VAL A 76 2.82 2.85 5.13
C VAL A 76 2.42 2.45 6.54
N VAL A 77 1.71 1.35 6.67
CA VAL A 77 1.24 0.89 7.98
C VAL A 77 2.27 -0.05 8.61
N LEU A 78 2.56 0.18 9.89
CA LEU A 78 3.42 -0.67 10.72
C LEU A 78 2.57 -1.59 11.58
N THR A 79 2.96 -2.87 11.69
CA THR A 79 2.30 -3.83 12.57
C THR A 79 3.31 -4.78 13.23
N THR A 80 2.94 -5.38 14.37
CA THR A 80 3.81 -6.34 15.05
C THR A 80 3.67 -7.76 14.50
N PHE A 81 2.57 -8.46 14.66
CA PHE A 81 2.47 -9.89 14.27
C PHE A 81 1.09 -10.34 13.79
N ASP A 82 0.01 -9.65 14.11
CA ASP A 82 -1.35 -10.01 13.69
C ASP A 82 -1.65 -9.41 12.31
N LEU A 83 -1.09 -10.06 11.28
CA LEU A 83 -1.12 -9.55 9.90
C LEU A 83 -2.51 -9.59 9.26
N ASP A 84 -3.37 -10.54 9.62
CA ASP A 84 -4.45 -10.91 8.72
C ASP A 84 -5.67 -9.96 8.78
N GLU A 85 -6.20 -9.64 9.95
CA GLU A 85 -7.38 -8.77 10.03
C GLU A 85 -7.05 -7.27 9.95
N ASN A 86 -6.00 -6.83 10.65
CA ASN A 86 -5.60 -5.43 10.69
C ASN A 86 -5.02 -4.95 9.34
N ALA A 87 -4.29 -5.81 8.66
CA ALA A 87 -3.71 -5.51 7.36
C ALA A 87 -4.78 -5.27 6.30
N LEU A 88 -5.81 -6.13 6.25
CA LEU A 88 -6.93 -5.96 5.34
C LEU A 88 -7.71 -4.67 5.63
N ALA A 89 -7.99 -4.41 6.92
CA ALA A 89 -8.69 -3.19 7.32
C ALA A 89 -7.92 -1.92 6.95
N ALA A 90 -6.58 -1.92 7.10
CA ALA A 90 -5.74 -0.79 6.73
C ALA A 90 -5.63 -0.60 5.21
N ILE A 91 -5.56 -1.68 4.43
CA ILE A 91 -5.62 -1.60 2.96
C ILE A 91 -6.95 -0.98 2.52
N ARG A 92 -8.08 -1.43 3.09
CA ARG A 92 -9.41 -0.85 2.82
C ARG A 92 -9.50 0.61 3.27
N ALA A 93 -8.79 0.98 4.34
CA ALA A 93 -8.66 2.38 4.76
C ALA A 93 -7.77 3.20 3.83
N GLY A 94 -7.05 2.54 2.92
CA GLY A 94 -6.24 3.17 1.89
C GLY A 94 -4.73 3.16 2.13
N ALA A 95 -4.21 2.25 2.94
CA ALA A 95 -2.77 2.06 3.07
C ALA A 95 -2.14 1.65 1.73
N SER A 96 -0.98 2.23 1.43
CA SER A 96 -0.20 1.97 0.21
C SER A 96 0.84 0.86 0.41
N ALA A 97 1.20 0.56 1.65
CA ALA A 97 2.12 -0.52 2.00
C ALA A 97 1.93 -0.98 3.45
N PHE A 98 2.50 -2.15 3.70
CA PHE A 98 2.55 -2.82 5.00
C PHE A 98 3.97 -3.20 5.33
N LEU A 99 4.39 -2.93 6.56
CA LEU A 99 5.68 -3.35 7.09
C LEU A 99 5.52 -3.93 8.50
N LEU A 100 6.35 -4.90 8.83
CA LEU A 100 6.49 -5.35 10.19
C LEU A 100 7.40 -4.37 10.97
N LYS A 101 7.10 -4.12 12.25
CA LYS A 101 7.94 -3.26 13.11
C LYS A 101 9.34 -3.83 13.34
N ASP A 102 9.52 -5.14 13.15
CA ASP A 102 10.79 -5.86 13.23
C ASP A 102 11.47 -6.03 11.85
N ALA A 103 10.93 -5.41 10.80
CA ALA A 103 11.58 -5.40 9.49
C ALA A 103 12.98 -4.79 9.57
N ARG A 104 13.90 -5.34 8.80
CA ARG A 104 15.27 -4.80 8.74
C ARG A 104 15.26 -3.37 8.19
N PRO A 105 16.17 -2.50 8.68
CA PRO A 105 16.26 -1.12 8.22
C PRO A 105 16.30 -0.98 6.68
N GLU A 106 17.03 -1.86 6.00
CA GLU A 106 17.15 -1.84 4.54
C GLU A 106 15.83 -2.14 3.84
N GLU A 107 15.05 -3.07 4.38
CA GLU A 107 13.73 -3.43 3.86
C GLU A 107 12.73 -2.28 4.04
N MET A 108 12.76 -1.63 5.20
CA MET A 108 11.94 -0.45 5.49
C MET A 108 12.28 0.70 4.52
N LEU A 109 13.56 1.03 4.37
CA LEU A 109 14.01 2.11 3.48
C LEU A 109 13.65 1.83 2.01
N ALA A 110 13.82 0.59 1.56
CA ALA A 110 13.41 0.17 0.21
C ALA A 110 11.90 0.34 0.01
N ALA A 111 11.08 -0.09 0.99
CA ALA A 111 9.64 0.05 0.93
C ALA A 111 9.20 1.52 0.89
N LEU A 112 9.78 2.38 1.72
CA LEU A 112 9.47 3.82 1.75
C LEU A 112 9.77 4.49 0.40
N ARG A 113 10.91 4.17 -0.23
CA ARG A 113 11.28 4.68 -1.56
C ARG A 113 10.31 4.20 -2.65
N THR A 114 9.96 2.92 -2.61
CA THR A 114 9.05 2.33 -3.60
C THR A 114 7.64 2.92 -3.49
N VAL A 115 7.14 3.10 -2.26
CA VAL A 115 5.84 3.75 -2.01
C VAL A 115 5.85 5.20 -2.49
N HIS A 116 6.95 5.94 -2.24
CA HIS A 116 7.09 7.32 -2.72
C HIS A 116 7.11 7.39 -4.25
N ALA A 117 7.77 6.45 -4.92
CA ALA A 117 7.79 6.35 -6.39
C ALA A 117 6.42 6.00 -7.02
N GLY A 118 5.41 5.69 -6.19
CA GLY A 118 4.07 5.32 -6.67
C GLY A 118 3.90 3.82 -6.93
N ASP A 119 4.96 3.05 -6.77
CA ASP A 119 4.91 1.60 -6.79
C ASP A 119 4.51 1.10 -5.38
N ALA A 120 3.57 0.18 -5.30
CA ALA A 120 3.18 -0.39 -4.01
C ALA A 120 4.12 -1.52 -3.61
N VAL A 121 4.58 -1.49 -2.35
CA VAL A 121 5.29 -2.63 -1.76
C VAL A 121 4.36 -3.35 -0.81
N ILE A 122 3.73 -4.37 -1.32
CA ILE A 122 3.35 -5.49 -0.47
C ILE A 122 4.25 -6.63 -0.93
N ALA A 123 5.06 -7.19 -0.03
CA ALA A 123 5.83 -8.38 -0.36
C ALA A 123 4.87 -9.43 -0.95
N PRO A 124 5.21 -10.12 -2.05
CA PRO A 124 4.32 -11.09 -2.70
C PRO A 124 3.72 -12.13 -1.74
N SER A 125 4.48 -12.51 -0.71
CA SER A 125 4.05 -13.41 0.36
C SER A 125 2.99 -12.79 1.28
N THR A 126 3.08 -11.49 1.56
CA THR A 126 2.11 -10.75 2.41
C THR A 126 0.84 -10.47 1.63
N THR A 127 0.95 -10.07 0.36
CA THR A 127 -0.21 -9.89 -0.53
C THR A 127 -1.01 -11.19 -0.63
N ARG A 128 -0.35 -12.31 -0.86
CA ARG A 128 -1.03 -13.61 -0.98
C ARG A 128 -1.77 -13.98 0.31
N ARG A 129 -1.13 -13.86 1.48
CA ARG A 129 -1.76 -14.14 2.78
C ARG A 129 -2.96 -13.25 3.06
N LEU A 130 -2.84 -11.94 2.78
CA LEU A 130 -3.93 -10.99 2.94
C LEU A 130 -5.11 -11.31 2.01
N LEU A 131 -4.82 -11.74 0.80
CA LEU A 131 -5.82 -12.03 -0.21
C LEU A 131 -6.52 -13.38 0.03
N ASP A 132 -5.83 -14.35 0.66
CA ASP A 132 -6.43 -15.61 1.07
C ASP A 132 -7.54 -15.44 2.15
N HIS A 133 -7.48 -14.32 2.90
CA HIS A 133 -8.49 -13.92 3.90
C HIS A 133 -9.56 -12.95 3.36
N LEU A 134 -9.40 -12.45 2.13
CA LEU A 134 -10.46 -11.77 1.40
C LEU A 134 -11.50 -12.81 0.95
N ALA A 135 -12.48 -13.11 1.82
CA ALA A 135 -13.67 -13.78 1.34
C ALA A 135 -14.27 -12.96 0.19
N PRO A 136 -14.64 -13.56 -0.95
CA PRO A 136 -15.09 -12.83 -2.13
C PRO A 136 -16.49 -12.26 -1.89
N ALA A 137 -16.56 -11.14 -1.18
CA ALA A 137 -17.75 -10.30 -1.26
C ALA A 137 -17.66 -9.59 -2.61
N ARG A 138 -18.36 -10.13 -3.62
CA ARG A 138 -18.46 -9.48 -4.93
C ARG A 138 -19.04 -8.07 -4.75
N ASP A 139 -18.23 -7.06 -5.09
CA ASP A 139 -18.71 -5.68 -5.14
C ASP A 139 -19.12 -5.35 -6.59
N PRO A 140 -20.41 -5.10 -6.86
CA PRO A 140 -20.88 -4.72 -8.20
C PRO A 140 -20.23 -3.42 -8.73
N ARG A 141 -19.68 -2.58 -7.86
CA ARG A 141 -18.93 -1.37 -8.29
C ARG A 141 -17.55 -1.77 -8.83
N ALA A 142 -16.86 -2.65 -8.11
CA ALA A 142 -15.57 -3.20 -8.55
C ALA A 142 -15.70 -3.98 -9.87
N GLU A 143 -16.76 -4.79 -10.03
CA GLU A 143 -17.04 -5.50 -11.28
C GLU A 143 -17.23 -4.52 -12.46
N ARG A 144 -17.99 -3.44 -12.26
CA ARG A 144 -18.17 -2.40 -13.30
C ARG A 144 -16.87 -1.67 -13.63
N ALA A 145 -16.07 -1.33 -12.64
CA ALA A 145 -14.78 -0.68 -12.85
C ALA A 145 -13.83 -1.57 -13.66
N VAL A 146 -13.68 -2.84 -13.29
CA VAL A 146 -12.85 -3.81 -14.02
C VAL A 146 -13.38 -4.06 -15.46
N ALA A 147 -14.68 -3.95 -15.69
CA ALA A 147 -15.27 -4.09 -17.04
C ALA A 147 -14.82 -2.97 -18.00
N THR A 148 -14.34 -1.83 -17.52
CA THR A 148 -13.82 -0.73 -18.37
C THR A 148 -12.40 -0.98 -18.90
N LEU A 149 -11.69 -1.97 -18.34
CA LEU A 149 -10.34 -2.31 -18.74
C LEU A 149 -10.32 -3.04 -20.09
N THR A 150 -9.33 -2.71 -20.91
CA THR A 150 -9.01 -3.50 -22.10
C THR A 150 -8.52 -4.90 -21.71
N GLU A 151 -8.50 -5.84 -22.63
CA GLU A 151 -7.99 -7.19 -22.37
C GLU A 151 -6.54 -7.16 -21.85
N ARG A 152 -5.68 -6.34 -22.46
CA ARG A 152 -4.27 -6.19 -22.02
C ARG A 152 -4.13 -5.58 -20.65
N GLU A 153 -4.92 -4.57 -20.32
CA GLU A 153 -4.93 -3.98 -18.98
C GLU A 153 -5.43 -4.99 -17.93
N ARG A 154 -6.41 -5.82 -18.28
CA ARG A 154 -6.91 -6.88 -17.41
C ARG A 154 -5.85 -7.96 -17.14
N GLU A 155 -5.10 -8.39 -18.17
CA GLU A 155 -3.96 -9.31 -18.03
C GLU A 155 -2.89 -8.72 -17.10
N VAL A 156 -2.54 -7.44 -17.26
CA VAL A 156 -1.59 -6.74 -16.41
C VAL A 156 -2.11 -6.66 -14.97
N LEU A 157 -3.39 -6.36 -14.76
CA LEU A 157 -4.00 -6.31 -13.42
C LEU A 157 -3.98 -7.68 -12.74
N VAL A 158 -4.25 -8.77 -13.46
CA VAL A 158 -4.11 -10.14 -12.95
C VAL A 158 -2.66 -10.43 -12.55
N ALA A 159 -1.69 -10.03 -13.37
CA ALA A 159 -0.27 -10.19 -13.05
C ALA A 159 0.14 -9.38 -11.81
N MET A 160 -0.35 -8.13 -11.69
CA MET A 160 -0.19 -7.31 -10.48
C MET A 160 -0.75 -8.00 -9.23
N SER A 161 -1.94 -8.61 -9.36
CA SER A 161 -2.63 -9.31 -8.26
C SER A 161 -1.91 -10.59 -7.84
N ARG A 162 -1.06 -11.14 -8.70
CA ARG A 162 -0.16 -12.26 -8.38
C ARG A 162 1.13 -11.82 -7.65
N GLY A 163 1.30 -10.52 -7.44
CA GLY A 163 2.45 -9.94 -6.76
C GLY A 163 3.67 -9.69 -7.67
N TRP A 164 3.55 -9.82 -9.00
CA TRP A 164 4.69 -9.60 -9.91
C TRP A 164 5.03 -8.12 -10.03
N SER A 165 6.31 -7.79 -9.97
CA SER A 165 6.82 -6.44 -10.23
C SER A 165 6.63 -6.05 -11.71
N ASN A 166 6.76 -4.76 -12.02
CA ASN A 166 6.67 -4.30 -13.41
C ASN A 166 7.74 -4.97 -14.31
N GLY A 167 8.94 -5.22 -13.78
CA GLY A 167 10.00 -5.94 -14.49
C GLY A 167 9.62 -7.39 -14.79
N GLU A 168 9.13 -8.15 -13.80
CA GLU A 168 8.68 -9.54 -13.99
C GLU A 168 7.50 -9.65 -14.97
N ILE A 169 6.57 -8.68 -14.94
CA ILE A 169 5.47 -8.62 -15.90
C ILE A 169 6.02 -8.34 -17.31
N ALA A 170 6.96 -7.41 -17.43
CA ALA A 170 7.58 -7.05 -18.71
C ALA A 170 8.31 -8.23 -19.35
N GLU A 171 9.09 -8.97 -18.55
CA GLU A 171 9.77 -10.19 -19.01
C GLU A 171 8.78 -11.24 -19.53
N ARG A 172 7.73 -11.54 -18.76
CA ARG A 172 6.72 -12.57 -19.12
C ARG A 172 5.89 -12.16 -20.34
N PHE A 173 5.62 -10.88 -20.49
CA PHE A 173 4.82 -10.35 -21.60
C PHE A 173 5.67 -9.97 -22.82
N VAL A 174 6.99 -10.12 -22.72
CA VAL A 174 7.98 -9.81 -23.76
C VAL A 174 7.82 -8.37 -24.27
N VAL A 175 7.76 -7.43 -23.33
CA VAL A 175 7.65 -5.99 -23.60
C VAL A 175 8.63 -5.17 -22.74
N ALA A 176 8.84 -3.91 -23.06
CA ALA A 176 9.65 -3.03 -22.22
C ALA A 176 8.94 -2.71 -20.89
N GLU A 177 9.69 -2.57 -19.80
CA GLU A 177 9.14 -2.21 -18.48
C GLU A 177 8.35 -0.88 -18.52
N GLY A 178 8.81 0.09 -19.33
CA GLY A 178 8.09 1.35 -19.54
C GLY A 178 6.68 1.15 -20.13
N THR A 179 6.47 0.11 -20.96
CA THR A 179 5.15 -0.24 -21.48
C THR A 179 4.23 -0.73 -20.36
N ILE A 180 4.76 -1.55 -19.44
CA ILE A 180 3.99 -2.01 -18.27
C ILE A 180 3.66 -0.83 -17.36
N LYS A 181 4.59 0.07 -17.09
CA LYS A 181 4.32 1.29 -16.30
C LYS A 181 3.18 2.13 -16.91
N THR A 182 3.12 2.24 -18.22
CA THR A 182 2.03 2.91 -18.93
C THR A 182 0.70 2.18 -18.73
N HIS A 183 0.66 0.85 -18.87
CA HIS A 183 -0.55 0.07 -18.62
C HIS A 183 -1.00 0.20 -17.17
N VAL A 184 -0.08 0.12 -16.20
CA VAL A 184 -0.38 0.34 -14.77
C VAL A 184 -1.01 1.72 -14.54
N GLY A 185 -0.43 2.77 -15.11
CA GLY A 185 -0.99 4.13 -15.01
C GLY A 185 -2.43 4.22 -15.56
N HIS A 186 -2.71 3.60 -16.70
CA HIS A 186 -4.07 3.54 -17.28
C HIS A 186 -5.03 2.73 -16.42
N ILE A 187 -4.58 1.60 -15.85
CA ILE A 187 -5.37 0.78 -14.93
C ILE A 187 -5.75 1.60 -13.69
N LEU A 188 -4.78 2.25 -13.05
CA LEU A 188 -5.04 3.08 -11.87
C LEU A 188 -6.05 4.18 -12.17
N ALA A 189 -5.91 4.88 -13.29
CA ALA A 189 -6.83 5.93 -13.70
C ALA A 189 -8.25 5.40 -13.95
N LYS A 190 -8.42 4.26 -14.65
CA LYS A 190 -9.73 3.67 -14.96
C LYS A 190 -10.43 3.09 -13.74
N LEU A 191 -9.66 2.53 -12.80
CA LEU A 191 -10.18 1.98 -11.54
C LEU A 191 -10.37 3.05 -10.46
N GLU A 192 -9.97 4.30 -10.71
CA GLU A 192 -9.88 5.37 -9.71
C GLU A 192 -9.06 4.95 -8.49
N ALA A 193 -8.06 4.10 -8.72
CA ALA A 193 -7.19 3.56 -7.69
C ALA A 193 -6.00 4.49 -7.46
N ARG A 194 -5.69 4.81 -6.20
CA ARG A 194 -4.58 5.72 -5.85
C ARG A 194 -3.20 5.11 -6.05
N ASP A 195 -3.13 3.79 -5.98
CA ASP A 195 -1.91 3.03 -6.10
C ASP A 195 -2.21 1.56 -6.47
N ARG A 196 -1.13 0.81 -6.67
CA ARG A 196 -1.18 -0.60 -7.05
C ARG A 196 -1.95 -1.48 -6.07
N VAL A 197 -1.86 -1.19 -4.76
CA VAL A 197 -2.54 -1.98 -3.71
C VAL A 197 -4.04 -1.87 -3.88
N GLN A 198 -4.54 -0.65 -4.06
CA GLN A 198 -5.96 -0.40 -4.27
C GLN A 198 -6.46 -1.08 -5.56
N ALA A 199 -5.69 -1.05 -6.65
CA ALA A 199 -6.05 -1.74 -7.88
C ALA A 199 -6.16 -3.26 -7.68
N VAL A 200 -5.24 -3.85 -6.91
CA VAL A 200 -5.28 -5.29 -6.55
C VAL A 200 -6.50 -5.62 -5.70
N VAL A 201 -6.82 -4.81 -4.68
CA VAL A 201 -8.05 -4.99 -3.89
C VAL A 201 -9.29 -4.99 -4.78
N ILE A 202 -9.41 -4.02 -5.68
CA ILE A 202 -10.54 -3.93 -6.63
C ILE A 202 -10.60 -5.18 -7.51
N ALA A 203 -9.46 -5.74 -7.95
CA ALA A 203 -9.44 -6.97 -8.75
C ALA A 203 -10.01 -8.18 -7.98
N TYR A 204 -9.73 -8.29 -6.67
CA TYR A 204 -10.29 -9.33 -5.82
C TYR A 204 -11.78 -9.10 -5.51
N GLU A 205 -12.18 -7.87 -5.19
CA GLU A 205 -13.60 -7.51 -4.96
C GLU A 205 -14.46 -7.69 -6.22
N ALA A 206 -13.85 -7.52 -7.40
CA ALA A 206 -14.49 -7.83 -8.69
C ALA A 206 -14.51 -9.34 -9.03
N ALA A 207 -13.94 -10.19 -8.18
CA ALA A 207 -13.71 -11.61 -8.47
C ALA A 207 -12.95 -11.88 -9.79
N LEU A 208 -12.14 -10.93 -10.26
CA LEU A 208 -11.25 -11.09 -11.41
C LEU A 208 -10.14 -12.10 -11.09
N VAL A 209 -9.71 -12.14 -9.83
CA VAL A 209 -8.71 -13.07 -9.27
C VAL A 209 -9.30 -13.71 -8.02
N ARG A 210 -9.01 -14.96 -7.78
CA ARG A 210 -9.44 -15.69 -6.58
C ARG A 210 -8.24 -16.10 -5.74
N PRO A 211 -8.38 -16.16 -4.39
CA PRO A 211 -7.39 -16.77 -3.54
C PRO A 211 -7.12 -18.22 -4.02
N GLY A 212 -5.83 -18.58 -4.16
CA GLY A 212 -5.46 -19.93 -4.59
C GLY A 212 -5.43 -20.17 -6.10
N ASP A 213 -5.73 -19.17 -6.94
CA ASP A 213 -5.54 -19.31 -8.40
C ASP A 213 -4.07 -19.66 -8.72
N PRO A 214 -3.81 -20.74 -9.48
CA PRO A 214 -2.45 -21.21 -9.72
C PRO A 214 -1.63 -20.12 -10.43
N THR A 215 -0.45 -19.84 -9.89
CA THR A 215 0.61 -19.15 -10.64
C THR A 215 1.04 -20.09 -11.76
N THR A 216 0.40 -20.00 -12.93
CA THR A 216 0.86 -20.77 -14.10
C THR A 216 2.29 -20.33 -14.39
N SER A 217 3.19 -21.30 -14.31
CA SER A 217 4.63 -21.18 -14.58
C SER A 217 4.88 -20.72 -16.00
#